data_2b37a100a83b4a8869b99957988e800a
#
_entry.id   2b37a100a83b4a8869b99957988e800a
#
_cell.length_a   1.000
_cell.length_b   1.000
_cell.length_c   1.000
_cell.angle_alpha   90.00
_cell.angle_beta   90.00
_cell.angle_gamma   90.00
#
_symmetry.space_group_name_H-M   'P 1'
#
loop_
_entity.id
_entity.type
_entity.pdbx_description
1 polymer ?
#
loop_
_entity_poly.entity_id
_entity_poly.type
_entity_poly.pdbx_seq_one_letter_code
_entity_poly.pdbx_strand_id
1 'polypeptide(L)'
;MRIAAGILQPSAGHVLVFGEELYGKKLAHLQKQCGYMPQKFGLYEDLSVAENFKLYADLFGLSEEQRKERTKELLEMTALTAFTERPAGKLSGGMKQKLGLACALLNRPRILLLDEPTVGVDPLSRRDLWRILRENAAARDMLIVVATTYMDEAALCDDVIILEEGHMRVTGSPESIASHAQGCTFFAEQEKKELPVRLLQDRLIADTEHLLDAVPEAAGVRLLTNGTSDVQKLQALYPGVRFTERPSTLEDGYLVLRKEFLGDWRLEAEESLSLFESSATADSDPEITGNPDSVIHAKGLVRRFGSFVAVDKTGFDVARGEIFGLLGPNGAGKTTTFKMLCGLLEVSEGELCVAGIDVRHAREKARELLGYMSQKFSLYPGLSV
;
A
#
# COMPACT_ATOMS: atom_id res chain seq x y z
N MET A 1 6.97 -5.51 -16.42
CA MET A 1 5.82 -6.41 -16.60
C MET A 1 5.25 -6.45 -18.01
N ARG A 2 4.83 -5.33 -18.62
CA ARG A 2 4.17 -5.30 -19.95
C ARG A 2 5.04 -5.88 -21.08
N ILE A 3 6.37 -5.71 -21.03
CA ILE A 3 7.30 -6.31 -21.99
C ILE A 3 7.31 -7.83 -21.82
N ALA A 4 7.43 -8.33 -20.59
CA ALA A 4 7.41 -9.76 -20.29
C ALA A 4 6.07 -10.44 -20.63
N ALA A 5 4.95 -9.69 -20.56
CA ALA A 5 3.64 -10.17 -20.99
C ALA A 5 3.42 -10.14 -22.52
N GLY A 6 4.40 -9.67 -23.30
CA GLY A 6 4.27 -9.53 -24.75
C GLY A 6 3.30 -8.42 -25.20
N ILE A 7 2.96 -7.48 -24.34
CA ILE A 7 2.04 -6.37 -24.63
C ILE A 7 2.79 -5.16 -25.19
N LEU A 8 4.03 -4.96 -24.75
CA LEU A 8 4.87 -3.84 -25.17
C LEU A 8 6.19 -4.40 -25.72
N GLN A 9 6.50 -4.08 -26.97
CA GLN A 9 7.76 -4.50 -27.60
C GLN A 9 8.96 -3.76 -26.98
N PRO A 10 10.07 -4.45 -26.66
CA PRO A 10 11.28 -3.77 -26.19
C PRO A 10 11.91 -2.92 -27.30
N SER A 11 12.49 -1.77 -26.95
CA SER A 11 13.24 -0.94 -27.91
C SER A 11 14.59 -1.56 -28.27
N ALA A 12 15.16 -2.35 -27.35
CA ALA A 12 16.40 -3.09 -27.53
C ALA A 12 16.42 -4.33 -26.61
N GLY A 13 17.30 -5.27 -26.90
CA GLY A 13 17.42 -6.52 -26.12
C GLY A 13 16.44 -7.59 -26.56
N HIS A 14 16.50 -8.74 -25.86
CA HIS A 14 15.72 -9.93 -26.16
C HIS A 14 14.98 -10.42 -24.92
N VAL A 15 13.77 -10.95 -25.11
CA VAL A 15 13.00 -11.61 -24.04
C VAL A 15 12.78 -13.07 -24.47
N LEU A 16 13.30 -13.97 -23.67
CA LEU A 16 13.12 -15.40 -23.87
C LEU A 16 12.14 -15.97 -22.85
N VAL A 17 11.15 -16.69 -23.32
CA VAL A 17 10.17 -17.41 -22.48
C VAL A 17 10.28 -18.90 -22.83
N PHE A 18 10.62 -19.73 -21.86
CA PHE A 18 10.93 -21.16 -22.07
C PHE A 18 12.00 -21.41 -23.14
N GLY A 19 13.01 -20.51 -23.24
CA GLY A 19 14.07 -20.59 -24.23
C GLY A 19 13.69 -20.14 -25.66
N GLU A 20 12.47 -19.64 -25.84
CA GLU A 20 11.97 -19.15 -27.12
C GLU A 20 11.82 -17.63 -27.11
N GLU A 21 12.14 -16.97 -28.23
CA GLU A 21 11.97 -15.54 -28.39
C GLU A 21 10.48 -15.16 -28.28
N LEU A 22 10.16 -14.27 -27.32
CA LEU A 22 8.79 -13.87 -27.05
C LEU A 22 8.18 -13.09 -28.23
N TYR A 23 8.99 -12.23 -28.86
CA TYR A 23 8.53 -11.39 -29.96
C TYR A 23 8.87 -12.05 -31.29
N GLY A 24 7.82 -12.42 -32.05
CA GLY A 24 7.98 -13.10 -33.33
C GLY A 24 6.78 -13.99 -33.66
N LYS A 25 7.02 -15.02 -34.49
CA LYS A 25 5.94 -15.92 -34.98
C LYS A 25 5.23 -16.70 -33.86
N LYS A 26 5.86 -16.86 -32.69
CA LYS A 26 5.34 -17.65 -31.57
C LYS A 26 4.68 -16.82 -30.46
N LEU A 27 4.61 -15.48 -30.61
CA LEU A 27 4.07 -14.59 -29.58
C LEU A 27 2.70 -15.05 -29.04
N ALA A 28 1.75 -15.34 -29.92
CA ALA A 28 0.40 -15.77 -29.52
C ALA A 28 0.39 -17.12 -28.77
N HIS A 29 1.33 -18.01 -29.08
CA HIS A 29 1.48 -19.29 -28.38
C HIS A 29 2.06 -19.09 -26.98
N LEU A 30 3.09 -18.27 -26.85
CA LEU A 30 3.74 -17.97 -25.55
C LEU A 30 2.83 -17.16 -24.64
N GLN A 31 2.07 -16.19 -25.18
CA GLN A 31 1.08 -15.43 -24.42
C GLN A 31 -0.01 -16.32 -23.81
N LYS A 32 -0.42 -17.40 -24.46
CA LYS A 32 -1.39 -18.37 -23.91
C LYS A 32 -0.85 -19.10 -22.66
N GLN A 33 0.47 -19.16 -22.49
CA GLN A 33 1.10 -19.78 -21.32
C GLN A 33 1.34 -18.76 -20.18
N CYS A 34 1.03 -17.48 -20.41
CA CYS A 34 1.22 -16.40 -19.45
C CYS A 34 -0.13 -15.87 -18.98
N GLY A 35 -0.33 -15.80 -17.67
CA GLY A 35 -1.38 -14.99 -17.05
C GLY A 35 -0.81 -13.61 -16.73
N TYR A 36 -1.55 -12.55 -17.00
CA TYR A 36 -1.14 -11.19 -16.65
C TYR A 36 -2.24 -10.45 -15.93
N MET A 37 -1.91 -9.89 -14.78
CA MET A 37 -2.77 -9.04 -13.98
C MET A 37 -2.17 -7.63 -13.95
N PRO A 38 -2.77 -6.65 -14.63
CA PRO A 38 -2.27 -5.28 -14.67
C PRO A 38 -2.58 -4.52 -13.38
N GLN A 39 -1.80 -3.47 -13.09
CA GLN A 39 -1.97 -2.60 -11.93
C GLN A 39 -3.37 -1.95 -11.86
N LYS A 40 -3.89 -1.47 -12.99
CA LYS A 40 -5.28 -0.99 -13.05
C LYS A 40 -6.21 -2.18 -13.17
N PHE A 41 -7.34 -2.13 -12.46
CA PHE A 41 -8.38 -3.15 -12.56
C PHE A 41 -8.73 -3.39 -14.04
N GLY A 42 -8.25 -4.51 -14.58
CA GLY A 42 -8.32 -4.86 -16.01
C GLY A 42 -9.62 -5.55 -16.39
N LEU A 43 -10.61 -5.64 -15.49
CA LEU A 43 -11.87 -6.32 -15.69
C LEU A 43 -12.98 -5.32 -15.98
N TYR A 44 -14.08 -5.81 -16.52
CA TYR A 44 -15.23 -4.97 -16.84
C TYR A 44 -16.10 -4.77 -15.59
N GLU A 45 -16.15 -3.54 -15.09
CA GLU A 45 -16.85 -3.20 -13.86
C GLU A 45 -18.38 -3.37 -13.93
N ASP A 46 -18.95 -3.20 -15.12
CA ASP A 46 -20.39 -3.36 -15.37
C ASP A 46 -20.83 -4.82 -15.49
N LEU A 47 -19.90 -5.72 -15.79
CA LEU A 47 -20.15 -7.16 -15.83
C LEU A 47 -20.13 -7.76 -14.43
N SER A 48 -20.97 -8.77 -14.20
CA SER A 48 -20.93 -9.59 -13.00
C SER A 48 -19.63 -10.40 -12.91
N VAL A 49 -19.36 -10.98 -11.75
CA VAL A 49 -18.23 -11.91 -11.56
C VAL A 49 -18.31 -13.04 -12.57
N ALA A 50 -19.49 -13.69 -12.74
CA ALA A 50 -19.69 -14.80 -13.68
C ALA A 50 -19.46 -14.37 -15.14
N GLU A 51 -19.94 -13.18 -15.52
CA GLU A 51 -19.76 -12.66 -16.88
C GLU A 51 -18.31 -12.31 -17.18
N ASN A 52 -17.55 -11.78 -16.21
CA ASN A 52 -16.11 -11.57 -16.36
C ASN A 52 -15.41 -12.92 -16.59
N PHE A 53 -15.70 -13.97 -15.80
CA PHE A 53 -15.14 -15.30 -16.03
C PHE A 53 -15.48 -15.85 -17.42
N LYS A 54 -16.74 -15.66 -17.87
CA LYS A 54 -17.17 -16.10 -19.20
C LYS A 54 -16.36 -15.40 -20.29
N LEU A 55 -16.25 -14.07 -20.21
CA LEU A 55 -15.52 -13.27 -21.19
C LEU A 55 -14.05 -13.73 -21.31
N TYR A 56 -13.37 -13.89 -20.15
CA TYR A 56 -11.98 -14.33 -20.17
C TYR A 56 -11.82 -15.77 -20.67
N ALA A 57 -12.75 -16.67 -20.34
CA ALA A 57 -12.76 -18.04 -20.86
C ALA A 57 -12.91 -18.06 -22.40
N ASP A 58 -13.79 -17.23 -22.91
CA ASP A 58 -14.03 -17.09 -24.34
C ASP A 58 -12.78 -16.50 -25.05
N LEU A 59 -12.13 -15.50 -24.47
CA LEU A 59 -10.86 -14.94 -24.97
C LEU A 59 -9.71 -15.95 -24.98
N PHE A 60 -9.64 -16.84 -24.00
CA PHE A 60 -8.65 -17.93 -23.96
C PHE A 60 -9.04 -19.13 -24.84
N GLY A 61 -10.26 -19.16 -25.38
CA GLY A 61 -10.75 -20.26 -26.22
C GLY A 61 -11.03 -21.56 -25.44
N LEU A 62 -11.47 -21.45 -24.18
CA LEU A 62 -11.82 -22.61 -23.36
C LEU A 62 -13.14 -23.21 -23.81
N SER A 63 -13.26 -24.55 -23.79
CA SER A 63 -14.53 -25.23 -23.99
C SER A 63 -15.51 -24.92 -22.84
N GLU A 64 -16.79 -25.15 -23.08
CA GLU A 64 -17.82 -24.91 -22.05
C GLU A 64 -17.57 -25.78 -20.79
N GLU A 65 -17.13 -27.01 -20.96
CA GLU A 65 -16.79 -27.90 -19.86
C GLU A 65 -15.58 -27.38 -19.05
N GLN A 66 -14.49 -27.03 -19.73
CA GLN A 66 -13.31 -26.44 -19.12
C GLN A 66 -13.66 -25.14 -18.38
N ARG A 67 -14.47 -24.29 -18.99
CA ARG A 67 -14.94 -23.05 -18.38
C ARG A 67 -15.69 -23.33 -17.05
N LYS A 68 -16.67 -24.24 -17.08
CA LYS A 68 -17.48 -24.57 -15.89
C LYS A 68 -16.61 -25.12 -14.77
N GLU A 69 -15.72 -26.07 -15.06
CA GLU A 69 -14.79 -26.67 -14.09
C GLU A 69 -13.89 -25.61 -13.47
N ARG A 70 -13.22 -24.82 -14.33
CA ARG A 70 -12.26 -23.82 -13.89
C ARG A 70 -12.90 -22.66 -13.13
N THR A 71 -14.05 -22.18 -13.59
CA THR A 71 -14.77 -21.11 -12.89
C THR A 71 -15.17 -21.58 -11.49
N LYS A 72 -15.67 -22.79 -11.32
CA LYS A 72 -16.01 -23.35 -10.00
C LYS A 72 -14.79 -23.41 -9.09
N GLU A 73 -13.69 -24.00 -9.55
CA GLU A 73 -12.43 -24.10 -8.79
C GLU A 73 -11.92 -22.74 -8.32
N LEU A 74 -11.88 -21.75 -9.24
CA LEU A 74 -11.35 -20.42 -8.97
C LEU A 74 -12.28 -19.58 -8.06
N LEU A 75 -13.60 -19.72 -8.19
CA LEU A 75 -14.58 -19.09 -7.30
C LEU A 75 -14.44 -19.60 -5.86
N GLU A 76 -14.27 -20.92 -5.68
CA GLU A 76 -14.03 -21.53 -4.37
C GLU A 76 -12.70 -21.05 -3.78
N MET A 77 -11.61 -21.08 -4.55
CA MET A 77 -10.27 -20.65 -4.15
C MET A 77 -10.23 -19.18 -3.70
N THR A 78 -10.96 -18.30 -4.37
CA THR A 78 -10.99 -16.85 -4.09
C THR A 78 -12.11 -16.44 -3.12
N ALA A 79 -12.95 -17.40 -2.68
CA ALA A 79 -14.15 -17.16 -1.86
C ALA A 79 -15.14 -16.16 -2.51
N LEU A 80 -15.28 -16.22 -3.84
CA LEU A 80 -16.19 -15.36 -4.60
C LEU A 80 -17.51 -16.07 -4.97
N THR A 81 -17.71 -17.31 -4.60
CA THR A 81 -18.90 -18.12 -4.96
C THR A 81 -20.22 -17.42 -4.61
N ALA A 82 -20.31 -16.75 -3.46
CA ALA A 82 -21.53 -16.04 -3.04
C ALA A 82 -21.78 -14.73 -3.81
N PHE A 83 -20.85 -14.32 -4.70
CA PHE A 83 -20.86 -13.01 -5.37
C PHE A 83 -20.94 -13.10 -6.88
N THR A 84 -21.21 -14.27 -7.45
CA THR A 84 -21.20 -14.57 -8.88
C THR A 84 -22.04 -13.61 -9.71
N GLU A 85 -23.23 -13.24 -9.23
CA GLU A 85 -24.15 -12.33 -9.90
C GLU A 85 -23.88 -10.85 -9.60
N ARG A 86 -22.90 -10.54 -8.73
CA ARG A 86 -22.62 -9.16 -8.35
C ARG A 86 -21.77 -8.50 -9.44
N PRO A 87 -22.14 -7.28 -9.90
CA PRO A 87 -21.28 -6.48 -10.78
C PRO A 87 -19.90 -6.26 -10.16
N ALA A 88 -18.84 -6.43 -10.95
CA ALA A 88 -17.45 -6.31 -10.48
C ALA A 88 -17.16 -4.92 -9.89
N GLY A 89 -17.78 -3.86 -10.43
CA GLY A 89 -17.68 -2.51 -9.89
C GLY A 89 -18.17 -2.35 -8.44
N LYS A 90 -19.09 -3.23 -8.00
CA LYS A 90 -19.64 -3.24 -6.61
C LYS A 90 -18.88 -4.15 -5.64
N LEU A 91 -17.78 -4.76 -6.07
CA LEU A 91 -16.89 -5.53 -5.22
C LEU A 91 -15.98 -4.61 -4.39
N SER A 92 -15.53 -5.08 -3.23
CA SER A 92 -14.46 -4.41 -2.48
C SER A 92 -13.13 -4.46 -3.26
N GLY A 93 -12.16 -3.62 -2.91
CA GLY A 93 -10.83 -3.63 -3.55
C GLY A 93 -10.18 -5.00 -3.52
N GLY A 94 -10.15 -5.66 -2.36
CA GLY A 94 -9.62 -7.01 -2.22
C GLY A 94 -10.37 -8.07 -3.04
N MET A 95 -11.70 -7.97 -3.12
CA MET A 95 -12.50 -8.87 -3.98
C MET A 95 -12.23 -8.62 -5.46
N LYS A 96 -12.05 -7.37 -5.90
CA LYS A 96 -11.67 -7.03 -7.26
C LYS A 96 -10.31 -7.65 -7.62
N GLN A 97 -9.33 -7.55 -6.73
CA GLN A 97 -8.01 -8.14 -6.95
C GLN A 97 -8.07 -9.67 -7.01
N LYS A 98 -8.85 -10.31 -6.11
CA LYS A 98 -9.09 -11.76 -6.17
C LYS A 98 -9.76 -12.19 -7.47
N LEU A 99 -10.72 -11.43 -7.98
CA LEU A 99 -11.34 -11.67 -9.29
C LEU A 99 -10.33 -11.52 -10.43
N GLY A 100 -9.51 -10.46 -10.43
CA GLY A 100 -8.45 -10.25 -11.41
C GLY A 100 -7.46 -11.40 -11.45
N LEU A 101 -6.98 -11.83 -10.27
CA LEU A 101 -6.11 -12.99 -10.14
C LEU A 101 -6.78 -14.27 -10.68
N ALA A 102 -8.04 -14.52 -10.32
CA ALA A 102 -8.78 -15.68 -10.80
C ALA A 102 -8.92 -15.70 -12.33
N CYS A 103 -9.23 -14.55 -12.93
CA CYS A 103 -9.29 -14.43 -14.40
C CYS A 103 -7.91 -14.68 -15.04
N ALA A 104 -6.82 -14.19 -14.45
CA ALA A 104 -5.46 -14.46 -14.96
C ALA A 104 -5.04 -15.94 -14.83
N LEU A 105 -5.60 -16.67 -13.85
CA LEU A 105 -5.37 -18.11 -13.63
C LEU A 105 -6.27 -19.03 -14.45
N LEU A 106 -7.27 -18.50 -15.16
CA LEU A 106 -8.33 -19.29 -15.79
C LEU A 106 -7.78 -20.30 -16.82
N ASN A 107 -6.77 -19.88 -17.57
CA ASN A 107 -6.13 -20.71 -18.61
C ASN A 107 -4.99 -21.60 -18.08
N ARG A 108 -4.85 -21.81 -16.78
CA ARG A 108 -3.75 -22.58 -16.16
C ARG A 108 -2.37 -22.15 -16.70
N PRO A 109 -1.98 -20.88 -16.58
CA PRO A 109 -0.72 -20.40 -17.11
C PRO A 109 0.46 -21.08 -16.41
N ARG A 110 1.59 -21.21 -17.11
CA ARG A 110 2.87 -21.63 -16.53
C ARG A 110 3.65 -20.47 -15.95
N ILE A 111 3.35 -19.25 -16.39
CA ILE A 111 3.91 -18.00 -15.87
C ILE A 111 2.77 -17.08 -15.49
N LEU A 112 2.81 -16.54 -14.28
CA LEU A 112 1.87 -15.54 -13.80
C LEU A 112 2.61 -14.24 -13.53
N LEU A 113 2.23 -13.17 -14.22
CA LEU A 113 2.79 -11.83 -14.08
C LEU A 113 1.79 -10.93 -13.35
N LEU A 114 2.18 -10.38 -12.21
CA LEU A 114 1.33 -9.57 -11.35
C LEU A 114 1.94 -8.18 -11.16
N ASP A 115 1.22 -7.15 -11.54
CA ASP A 115 1.66 -5.77 -11.49
C ASP A 115 0.93 -5.04 -10.36
N GLU A 116 1.59 -4.83 -9.21
CA GLU A 116 1.03 -4.23 -7.99
C GLU A 116 -0.29 -4.89 -7.53
N PRO A 117 -0.31 -6.23 -7.31
CA PRO A 117 -1.57 -6.98 -7.13
C PRO A 117 -2.31 -6.65 -5.83
N THR A 118 -1.69 -5.96 -4.88
CA THR A 118 -2.24 -5.70 -3.55
C THR A 118 -2.46 -4.22 -3.24
N VAL A 119 -2.21 -3.34 -4.20
CA VAL A 119 -2.44 -1.89 -4.02
C VAL A 119 -3.91 -1.62 -3.72
N GLY A 120 -4.18 -0.90 -2.62
CA GLY A 120 -5.53 -0.58 -2.16
C GLY A 120 -6.30 -1.76 -1.54
N VAL A 121 -5.60 -2.86 -1.23
CA VAL A 121 -6.17 -4.04 -0.57
C VAL A 121 -5.93 -3.97 0.93
N ASP A 122 -6.94 -4.34 1.72
CA ASP A 122 -6.82 -4.43 3.17
C ASP A 122 -5.89 -5.60 3.59
N PRO A 123 -5.31 -5.56 4.82
CA PRO A 123 -4.31 -6.53 5.24
C PRO A 123 -4.78 -7.99 5.23
N LEU A 124 -6.06 -8.26 5.52
CA LEU A 124 -6.60 -9.63 5.50
C LEU A 124 -6.70 -10.15 4.07
N SER A 125 -7.28 -9.36 3.18
CA SER A 125 -7.37 -9.70 1.76
C SER A 125 -5.99 -9.85 1.10
N ARG A 126 -4.97 -9.06 1.54
CA ARG A 126 -3.59 -9.20 1.10
C ARG A 126 -3.00 -10.56 1.50
N ARG A 127 -3.16 -10.97 2.75
CA ARG A 127 -2.71 -12.29 3.24
C ARG A 127 -3.36 -13.44 2.47
N ASP A 128 -4.67 -13.35 2.22
CA ASP A 128 -5.39 -14.34 1.42
C ASP A 128 -4.83 -14.45 0.01
N LEU A 129 -4.55 -13.32 -0.64
CA LEU A 129 -4.00 -13.29 -2.00
C LEU A 129 -2.64 -13.97 -2.04
N TRP A 130 -1.73 -13.64 -1.13
CA TRP A 130 -0.42 -14.29 -1.02
C TRP A 130 -0.51 -15.78 -0.71
N ARG A 131 -1.48 -16.22 0.11
CA ARG A 131 -1.75 -17.65 0.33
C ARG A 131 -2.12 -18.35 -0.97
N ILE A 132 -3.05 -17.77 -1.74
CA ILE A 132 -3.47 -18.29 -3.06
C ILE A 132 -2.26 -18.39 -4.01
N LEU A 133 -1.40 -17.39 -4.07
CA LEU A 133 -0.21 -17.40 -4.91
C LEU A 133 0.75 -18.54 -4.54
N ARG A 134 1.08 -18.68 -3.26
CA ARG A 134 1.97 -19.76 -2.79
C ARG A 134 1.41 -21.16 -3.05
N GLU A 135 0.12 -21.39 -2.78
CA GLU A 135 -0.55 -22.65 -3.05
C GLU A 135 -0.49 -23.02 -4.56
N ASN A 136 -0.69 -22.02 -5.44
CA ASN A 136 -0.62 -22.25 -6.89
C ASN A 136 0.82 -22.45 -7.38
N ALA A 137 1.79 -21.72 -6.86
CA ALA A 137 3.21 -21.91 -7.22
C ALA A 137 3.65 -23.34 -6.89
N ALA A 138 3.41 -23.81 -5.65
CA ALA A 138 3.81 -25.12 -5.18
C ALA A 138 3.08 -26.28 -5.89
N ALA A 139 1.75 -26.14 -6.11
CA ALA A 139 0.93 -27.23 -6.66
C ALA A 139 1.08 -27.41 -8.16
N ARG A 140 1.56 -26.42 -8.92
CA ARG A 140 1.47 -26.39 -10.39
C ARG A 140 2.78 -26.14 -11.11
N ASP A 141 3.90 -26.10 -10.40
CA ASP A 141 5.21 -25.73 -10.97
C ASP A 141 5.10 -24.44 -11.80
N MET A 142 4.40 -23.44 -11.24
CA MET A 142 4.09 -22.17 -11.89
C MET A 142 5.07 -21.10 -11.43
N LEU A 143 5.74 -20.45 -12.37
CA LEU A 143 6.55 -19.28 -12.10
C LEU A 143 5.63 -18.08 -11.84
N ILE A 144 5.82 -17.40 -10.72
CA ILE A 144 5.11 -16.18 -10.38
C ILE A 144 6.11 -15.02 -10.32
N VAL A 145 5.84 -13.96 -11.08
CA VAL A 145 6.62 -12.73 -11.04
C VAL A 145 5.71 -11.60 -10.54
N VAL A 146 6.09 -10.98 -9.43
CA VAL A 146 5.34 -9.89 -8.80
C VAL A 146 6.14 -8.61 -8.91
N ALA A 147 5.56 -7.54 -9.44
CA ALA A 147 6.06 -6.18 -9.25
C ALA A 147 5.32 -5.58 -8.06
N THR A 148 6.04 -5.06 -7.09
CA THR A 148 5.47 -4.42 -5.90
C THR A 148 6.39 -3.33 -5.37
N THR A 149 5.81 -2.31 -4.75
CA THR A 149 6.52 -1.28 -3.98
C THR A 149 6.60 -1.62 -2.50
N TYR A 150 5.93 -2.69 -2.06
CA TYR A 150 5.89 -3.11 -0.66
C TYR A 150 7.04 -4.07 -0.34
N MET A 151 7.96 -3.64 0.54
CA MET A 151 9.13 -4.45 0.96
C MET A 151 8.73 -5.71 1.72
N ASP A 152 7.63 -5.68 2.48
CA ASP A 152 7.07 -6.84 3.17
C ASP A 152 6.55 -7.92 2.20
N GLU A 153 6.12 -7.53 1.00
CA GLU A 153 5.73 -8.46 -0.05
C GLU A 153 6.94 -9.02 -0.80
N ALA A 154 7.89 -8.16 -1.14
CA ALA A 154 9.14 -8.58 -1.77
C ALA A 154 9.90 -9.60 -0.89
N ALA A 155 9.84 -9.43 0.45
CA ALA A 155 10.41 -10.37 1.40
C ALA A 155 9.72 -11.77 1.42
N LEU A 156 8.56 -11.93 0.75
CA LEU A 156 7.87 -13.21 0.59
C LEU A 156 8.30 -13.97 -0.67
N CYS A 157 9.08 -13.35 -1.56
CA CYS A 157 9.57 -13.96 -2.79
C CYS A 157 10.85 -14.77 -2.54
N ASP A 158 11.15 -15.72 -3.41
CA ASP A 158 12.38 -16.51 -3.34
C ASP A 158 13.59 -15.68 -3.81
N ASP A 159 13.40 -14.89 -4.88
CA ASP A 159 14.39 -13.94 -5.42
C ASP A 159 13.76 -12.58 -5.67
N VAL A 160 14.55 -11.52 -5.51
CA VAL A 160 14.15 -10.13 -5.69
C VAL A 160 15.10 -9.44 -6.65
N ILE A 161 14.52 -8.61 -7.53
CA ILE A 161 15.26 -7.66 -8.36
C ILE A 161 14.84 -6.25 -7.95
N ILE A 162 15.79 -5.44 -7.53
CA ILE A 162 15.57 -4.03 -7.21
C ILE A 162 15.85 -3.19 -8.45
N LEU A 163 14.82 -2.47 -8.88
CA LEU A 163 14.88 -1.54 -10.00
C LEU A 163 14.78 -0.10 -9.46
N GLU A 164 15.69 0.75 -9.89
CA GLU A 164 15.67 2.18 -9.56
C GLU A 164 16.12 2.98 -10.78
N GLU A 165 15.36 4.02 -11.14
CA GLU A 165 15.59 4.86 -12.33
C GLU A 165 15.75 4.05 -13.65
N GLY A 166 15.03 2.94 -13.77
CA GLY A 166 15.09 2.04 -14.92
C GLY A 166 16.30 1.11 -14.96
N HIS A 167 17.18 1.16 -13.96
CA HIS A 167 18.34 0.29 -13.84
C HIS A 167 18.10 -0.85 -12.84
N MET A 168 18.58 -2.04 -13.18
CA MET A 168 18.66 -3.15 -12.22
C MET A 168 19.85 -2.88 -11.30
N ARG A 169 19.58 -2.60 -10.02
CA ARG A 169 20.62 -2.26 -9.02
C ARG A 169 21.11 -3.49 -8.29
N VAL A 170 20.18 -4.35 -7.85
CA VAL A 170 20.49 -5.52 -7.03
C VAL A 170 19.60 -6.68 -7.45
N THR A 171 20.14 -7.89 -7.34
CA THR A 171 19.38 -9.14 -7.47
C THR A 171 19.87 -10.14 -6.44
N GLY A 172 18.97 -10.93 -5.87
CA GLY A 172 19.28 -11.99 -4.91
C GLY A 172 18.10 -12.33 -4.00
N SER A 173 18.30 -13.28 -3.11
CA SER A 173 17.25 -13.59 -2.12
C SER A 173 17.04 -12.42 -1.14
N PRO A 174 15.84 -12.30 -0.54
CA PRO A 174 15.57 -11.30 0.50
C PRO A 174 16.61 -11.29 1.62
N GLU A 175 17.07 -12.48 2.05
CA GLU A 175 18.07 -12.63 3.09
C GLU A 175 19.45 -12.12 2.65
N SER A 176 19.82 -12.39 1.40
CA SER A 176 21.07 -11.90 0.81
C SER A 176 21.09 -10.37 0.78
N ILE A 177 19.99 -9.75 0.37
CA ILE A 177 19.88 -8.28 0.36
C ILE A 177 19.87 -7.73 1.78
N ALA A 178 19.10 -8.33 2.71
CA ALA A 178 19.07 -7.94 4.11
C ALA A 178 20.43 -7.97 4.77
N SER A 179 21.31 -8.91 4.37
CA SER A 179 22.65 -9.06 4.94
C SER A 179 23.56 -7.83 4.75
N HIS A 180 23.27 -6.95 3.79
CA HIS A 180 24.00 -5.69 3.62
C HIS A 180 23.82 -4.72 4.80
N ALA A 181 22.75 -4.87 5.58
CA ALA A 181 22.53 -4.09 6.81
C ALA A 181 22.94 -4.84 8.09
N GLN A 182 23.66 -5.96 7.99
CA GLN A 182 24.11 -6.69 9.17
C GLN A 182 25.02 -5.84 10.06
N GLY A 183 24.73 -5.79 11.37
CA GLY A 183 25.44 -4.96 12.33
C GLY A 183 25.08 -3.46 12.27
N CYS A 184 24.08 -3.10 11.47
CA CYS A 184 23.58 -1.73 11.36
C CYS A 184 22.17 -1.55 11.97
N THR A 185 21.54 -2.62 12.46
CA THR A 185 20.11 -2.63 12.81
C THR A 185 19.87 -2.79 14.30
N PHE A 186 19.18 -1.83 14.89
CA PHE A 186 18.92 -1.77 16.32
C PHE A 186 17.47 -1.41 16.61
N PHE A 187 17.03 -1.72 17.82
CA PHE A 187 15.77 -1.25 18.39
C PHE A 187 16.07 -0.37 19.59
N ALA A 188 15.50 0.83 19.61
CA ALA A 188 15.70 1.83 20.63
C ALA A 188 14.44 1.99 21.48
N GLU A 189 14.58 1.89 22.80
CA GLU A 189 13.53 2.14 23.78
C GLU A 189 14.00 3.16 24.80
N GLN A 190 13.11 4.03 25.26
CA GLN A 190 13.42 4.89 26.39
C GLN A 190 13.49 4.08 27.69
N GLU A 191 14.53 4.27 28.49
CA GLU A 191 14.65 3.64 29.80
C GLU A 191 13.52 4.06 30.75
N LYS A 192 13.13 5.32 30.65
CA LYS A 192 11.95 5.87 31.34
C LYS A 192 10.98 6.36 30.28
N LYS A 193 9.73 5.90 30.34
CA LYS A 193 8.67 6.30 29.40
C LYS A 193 8.19 7.74 29.66
N GLU A 194 9.09 8.71 29.57
CA GLU A 194 8.82 10.11 29.86
C GLU A 194 8.27 10.88 28.62
N LEU A 195 8.64 10.41 27.43
CA LEU A 195 8.27 11.08 26.19
C LEU A 195 7.51 10.12 25.24
N PRO A 196 6.59 10.62 24.40
CA PRO A 196 6.01 9.85 23.31
C PRO A 196 7.08 9.29 22.37
N VAL A 197 6.86 8.09 21.82
CA VAL A 197 7.78 7.42 20.87
C VAL A 197 8.14 8.31 19.69
N ARG A 198 7.20 9.15 19.24
CA ARG A 198 7.42 10.13 18.17
C ARG A 198 8.56 11.10 18.48
N LEU A 199 8.61 11.63 19.71
CA LEU A 199 9.68 12.57 20.10
C LEU A 199 11.05 11.88 20.19
N LEU A 200 11.09 10.58 20.54
CA LEU A 200 12.30 9.78 20.43
C LEU A 200 12.72 9.63 18.96
N GLN A 201 11.76 9.32 18.08
CA GLN A 201 12.02 9.24 16.64
C GLN A 201 12.55 10.55 16.07
N ASP A 202 11.88 11.68 16.36
CA ASP A 202 12.28 13.01 15.87
C ASP A 202 13.73 13.34 16.28
N ARG A 203 14.11 12.99 17.53
CA ARG A 203 15.49 13.17 18.01
C ARG A 203 16.48 12.27 17.28
N LEU A 204 16.12 11.02 17.02
CA LEU A 204 17.01 10.05 16.38
C LEU A 204 17.18 10.33 14.88
N ILE A 205 16.09 10.63 14.16
CA ILE A 205 16.15 10.87 12.72
C ILE A 205 16.89 12.17 12.36
N ALA A 206 16.95 13.13 13.30
CA ALA A 206 17.73 14.36 13.14
C ALA A 206 19.25 14.13 13.14
N ASP A 207 19.73 12.98 13.64
CA ASP A 207 21.15 12.62 13.61
C ASP A 207 21.52 11.92 12.31
N THR A 208 21.68 12.69 11.26
CA THR A 208 22.01 12.17 9.93
C THR A 208 23.46 11.68 9.81
N GLU A 209 24.33 12.04 10.74
CA GLU A 209 25.72 11.56 10.79
C GLU A 209 25.80 10.09 11.19
N HIS A 210 25.07 9.69 12.23
CA HIS A 210 25.17 8.36 12.79
C HIS A 210 24.05 7.41 12.34
N LEU A 211 22.89 7.94 11.98
CA LEU A 211 21.71 7.15 11.65
C LEU A 211 21.28 7.35 10.19
N LEU A 212 20.94 6.26 9.54
CA LEU A 212 20.42 6.25 8.17
C LEU A 212 18.89 6.30 8.16
N ASP A 213 18.22 5.65 9.11
CA ASP A 213 16.76 5.63 9.23
C ASP A 213 16.32 5.42 10.68
N ALA A 214 15.13 5.92 11.02
CA ALA A 214 14.51 5.78 12.33
C ALA A 214 12.98 5.71 12.18
N VAL A 215 12.39 4.53 12.41
CA VAL A 215 10.95 4.27 12.21
C VAL A 215 10.30 3.85 13.52
N PRO A 216 9.19 4.49 13.94
CA PRO A 216 8.45 4.06 15.12
C PRO A 216 7.93 2.63 14.96
N GLU A 217 8.17 1.80 15.95
CA GLU A 217 7.69 0.43 16.00
C GLU A 217 7.27 0.06 17.43
N ALA A 218 6.00 -0.26 17.61
CA ALA A 218 5.42 -0.57 18.92
C ALA A 218 5.73 0.50 20.00
N ALA A 219 6.51 0.15 21.04
CA ALA A 219 6.86 1.03 22.15
C ALA A 219 8.21 1.73 21.98
N GLY A 220 8.86 1.60 20.83
CA GLY A 220 10.20 2.14 20.56
C GLY A 220 10.39 2.58 19.13
N VAL A 221 11.64 2.61 18.71
CA VAL A 221 12.06 3.05 17.37
C VAL A 221 12.99 2.02 16.77
N ARG A 222 12.68 1.54 15.58
CA ARG A 222 13.56 0.75 14.74
C ARG A 222 14.60 1.67 14.13
N LEU A 223 15.89 1.33 14.27
CA LEU A 223 17.00 2.12 13.79
C LEU A 223 17.82 1.38 12.74
N LEU A 224 18.29 2.14 11.79
CA LEU A 224 19.33 1.76 10.86
C LEU A 224 20.50 2.76 11.01
N THR A 225 21.68 2.27 11.38
CA THR A 225 22.87 3.10 11.55
C THR A 225 23.57 3.33 10.21
N ASN A 226 24.31 4.43 10.14
CA ASN A 226 25.08 4.85 8.97
C ASN A 226 26.44 4.12 8.94
N GLY A 227 26.40 2.79 8.80
CA GLY A 227 27.52 1.87 8.91
C GLY A 227 27.42 1.01 10.18
N THR A 228 28.32 0.03 10.30
CA THR A 228 28.32 -0.89 11.44
C THR A 228 28.52 -0.17 12.76
N SER A 229 27.77 -0.53 13.77
CA SER A 229 27.83 0.04 15.11
C SER A 229 27.68 -1.05 16.16
N ASP A 230 27.77 -0.67 17.42
CA ASP A 230 27.51 -1.53 18.56
C ASP A 230 26.63 -0.82 19.62
N VAL A 231 26.04 -1.60 20.50
CA VAL A 231 25.14 -1.11 21.55
C VAL A 231 25.83 -0.10 22.47
N GLN A 232 27.12 -0.31 22.81
CA GLN A 232 27.85 0.55 23.73
C GLN A 232 28.08 1.94 23.13
N LYS A 233 28.45 2.00 21.86
CA LYS A 233 28.62 3.25 21.11
C LYS A 233 27.31 4.04 21.03
N LEU A 234 26.20 3.37 20.72
CA LEU A 234 24.88 4.01 20.65
C LEU A 234 24.43 4.50 22.03
N GLN A 235 24.64 3.74 23.10
CA GLN A 235 24.29 4.18 24.45
C GLN A 235 25.10 5.39 24.90
N ALA A 236 26.37 5.50 24.48
CA ALA A 236 27.20 6.68 24.75
C ALA A 236 26.69 7.92 24.02
N LEU A 237 26.20 7.78 22.77
CA LEU A 237 25.64 8.87 21.97
C LEU A 237 24.26 9.32 22.46
N TYR A 238 23.44 8.38 22.96
CA TYR A 238 22.04 8.65 23.35
C TYR A 238 21.76 8.20 24.79
N PRO A 239 22.22 8.96 25.81
CA PRO A 239 21.95 8.64 27.21
C PRO A 239 20.43 8.57 27.51
N GLY A 240 20.02 7.55 28.27
CA GLY A 240 18.62 7.29 28.63
C GLY A 240 17.82 6.54 27.58
N VAL A 241 18.49 6.05 26.52
CA VAL A 241 17.90 5.18 25.51
C VAL A 241 18.59 3.82 25.58
N ARG A 242 17.80 2.75 25.66
CA ARG A 242 18.30 1.37 25.62
C ARG A 242 18.27 0.90 24.17
N PHE A 243 19.38 0.32 23.73
CA PHE A 243 19.50 -0.26 22.39
C PHE A 243 19.61 -1.77 22.48
N THR A 244 18.95 -2.46 21.53
CA THR A 244 19.03 -3.91 21.35
C THR A 244 19.28 -4.18 19.88
N GLU A 245 20.24 -5.05 19.56
CA GLU A 245 20.44 -5.52 18.19
C GLU A 245 19.21 -6.29 17.72
N ARG A 246 18.86 -6.13 16.45
CA ARG A 246 17.81 -6.87 15.79
C ARG A 246 18.28 -7.45 14.45
N PRO A 247 17.62 -8.51 13.94
CA PRO A 247 17.88 -9.00 12.60
C PRO A 247 17.59 -7.91 11.56
N SER A 248 18.44 -7.82 10.53
CA SER A 248 18.20 -6.95 9.38
C SER A 248 17.06 -7.47 8.52
N THR A 249 16.27 -6.57 7.96
CA THR A 249 15.20 -6.86 7.02
C THR A 249 15.61 -6.51 5.59
N LEU A 250 14.84 -6.97 4.60
CA LEU A 250 15.01 -6.58 3.19
C LEU A 250 15.03 -5.06 3.02
N GLU A 251 14.16 -4.34 3.74
CA GLU A 251 14.07 -2.87 3.69
C GLU A 251 15.37 -2.22 4.21
N ASP A 252 15.92 -2.74 5.31
CA ASP A 252 17.20 -2.22 5.84
C ASP A 252 18.33 -2.39 4.83
N GLY A 253 18.45 -3.58 4.23
CA GLY A 253 19.44 -3.86 3.21
C GLY A 253 19.26 -2.99 1.96
N TYR A 254 18.02 -2.79 1.53
CA TYR A 254 17.71 -1.88 0.44
C TYR A 254 18.15 -0.43 0.73
N LEU A 255 17.87 0.09 1.92
CA LEU A 255 18.24 1.47 2.29
C LEU A 255 19.77 1.66 2.32
N VAL A 256 20.51 0.67 2.82
CA VAL A 256 22.00 0.70 2.78
C VAL A 256 22.49 0.74 1.33
N LEU A 257 22.01 -0.17 0.50
CA LEU A 257 22.40 -0.25 -0.91
C LEU A 257 21.99 1.00 -1.70
N ARG A 258 20.79 1.51 -1.46
CA ARG A 258 20.30 2.73 -2.11
C ARG A 258 21.19 3.92 -1.84
N LYS A 259 21.67 4.08 -0.61
CA LYS A 259 22.63 5.10 -0.25
C LYS A 259 23.94 4.96 -1.03
N GLU A 260 24.43 3.74 -1.20
CA GLU A 260 25.65 3.47 -1.98
C GLU A 260 25.49 3.85 -3.46
N PHE A 261 24.30 3.65 -4.06
CA PHE A 261 24.07 3.88 -5.49
C PHE A 261 23.67 5.31 -5.84
N LEU A 262 22.87 5.97 -4.99
CA LEU A 262 22.27 7.27 -5.27
C LEU A 262 22.72 8.38 -4.32
N GLY A 263 23.50 8.05 -3.31
CA GLY A 263 23.85 8.99 -2.26
C GLY A 263 22.75 9.14 -1.19
N ASP A 264 22.89 10.16 -0.36
CA ASP A 264 21.94 10.39 0.75
C ASP A 264 20.71 11.17 0.26
N TRP A 265 19.60 10.46 0.06
CA TRP A 265 18.30 11.02 -0.37
C TRP A 265 17.69 12.04 0.61
N ARG A 266 18.18 12.08 1.85
CA ARG A 266 17.71 13.02 2.88
C ARG A 266 18.13 14.45 2.56
N LEU A 267 19.26 14.63 1.89
CA LEU A 267 19.73 15.95 1.45
C LEU A 267 18.76 16.58 0.42
N GLU A 268 18.21 15.77 -0.48
CA GLU A 268 17.19 16.23 -1.43
C GLU A 268 15.87 16.60 -0.74
N ALA A 269 15.50 15.86 0.32
CA ALA A 269 14.30 16.16 1.10
C ALA A 269 14.45 17.44 1.94
N GLU A 270 15.63 17.71 2.51
CA GLU A 270 15.90 18.94 3.27
C GLU A 270 15.85 20.18 2.36
N GLU A 271 16.41 20.11 1.16
CA GLU A 271 16.29 21.21 0.18
C GLU A 271 14.83 21.47 -0.19
N SER A 272 14.02 20.43 -0.38
CA SER A 272 12.60 20.56 -0.66
C SER A 272 11.81 21.15 0.52
N LEU A 273 12.11 20.74 1.75
CA LEU A 273 11.44 21.25 2.97
C LEU A 273 11.79 22.72 3.25
N SER A 274 13.03 23.14 3.03
CA SER A 274 13.45 24.52 3.20
C SER A 274 12.73 25.50 2.28
N LEU A 275 12.31 25.04 1.10
CA LEU A 275 11.47 25.82 0.18
C LEU A 275 10.04 26.03 0.73
N PHE A 276 9.52 25.07 1.49
CA PHE A 276 8.20 25.19 2.13
C PHE A 276 8.21 26.07 3.38
N GLU A 277 9.26 26.01 4.20
CA GLU A 277 9.39 26.85 5.39
C GLU A 277 9.53 28.35 5.04
N SER A 278 10.16 28.67 3.92
CA SER A 278 10.30 30.06 3.44
C SER A 278 8.99 30.68 2.95
N SER A 279 7.97 29.87 2.66
CA SER A 279 6.64 30.31 2.18
C SER A 279 5.57 30.37 3.27
N ALA A 280 5.85 29.85 4.46
CA ALA A 280 4.95 29.92 5.60
C ALA A 280 4.99 31.34 6.22
N THR A 281 4.31 32.28 5.59
CA THR A 281 3.92 33.53 6.27
C THR A 281 2.97 33.14 7.40
N ALA A 282 3.27 33.60 8.61
CA ALA A 282 2.41 33.46 9.78
C ALA A 282 1.09 34.21 9.55
N ASP A 283 0.20 33.64 8.77
CA ASP A 283 -1.19 34.02 8.80
C ASP A 283 -1.74 33.62 10.17
N SER A 284 -2.33 34.59 10.87
CA SER A 284 -2.95 34.38 12.17
C SER A 284 -3.88 33.19 12.14
N ASP A 285 -3.57 32.18 12.96
CA ASP A 285 -4.42 31.00 13.16
C ASP A 285 -5.89 31.47 13.34
N PRO A 286 -6.85 30.92 12.58
CA PRO A 286 -8.24 31.22 12.77
C PRO A 286 -8.63 30.90 14.23
N GLU A 287 -9.28 31.82 14.90
CA GLU A 287 -9.75 31.63 16.28
C GLU A 287 -10.66 30.42 16.36
N ILE A 288 -10.14 29.29 16.88
CA ILE A 288 -10.91 28.06 17.08
C ILE A 288 -11.80 28.29 18.30
N THR A 289 -13.09 28.51 18.05
CA THR A 289 -14.11 28.64 19.10
C THR A 289 -14.56 27.26 19.53
N GLY A 290 -14.21 26.84 20.75
CA GLY A 290 -14.62 25.55 21.31
C GLY A 290 -13.68 25.04 22.40
N ASN A 291 -13.76 23.75 22.73
CA ASN A 291 -12.84 23.15 23.70
C ASN A 291 -11.41 23.24 23.14
N PRO A 292 -10.49 23.93 23.83
CA PRO A 292 -9.13 24.14 23.35
C PRO A 292 -8.34 22.83 23.18
N ASP A 293 -8.79 21.75 23.80
CA ASP A 293 -8.11 20.46 23.79
C ASP A 293 -8.57 19.51 22.67
N SER A 294 -9.72 19.78 22.00
CA SER A 294 -10.25 18.92 20.93
C SER A 294 -10.67 19.71 19.71
N VAL A 295 -9.97 19.51 18.60
CA VAL A 295 -10.26 20.16 17.30
C VAL A 295 -11.37 19.42 16.54
N ILE A 296 -11.43 18.10 16.64
CA ILE A 296 -12.53 17.29 16.10
C ILE A 296 -13.20 16.55 17.25
N HIS A 297 -14.51 16.70 17.34
CA HIS A 297 -15.34 15.96 18.27
C HIS A 297 -16.46 15.25 17.53
N ALA A 298 -16.45 13.93 17.57
CA ALA A 298 -17.42 13.06 16.94
C ALA A 298 -18.07 12.16 18.00
N LYS A 299 -19.41 12.20 18.11
CA LYS A 299 -20.12 11.41 19.11
C LYS A 299 -21.34 10.73 18.51
N GLY A 300 -21.31 9.37 18.55
CA GLY A 300 -22.45 8.55 18.12
C GLY A 300 -22.82 8.77 16.65
N LEU A 301 -21.84 9.01 15.76
CA LEU A 301 -22.08 9.28 14.36
C LEU A 301 -22.72 8.08 13.65
N VAL A 302 -23.84 8.33 13.00
CA VAL A 302 -24.53 7.36 12.14
C VAL A 302 -24.68 7.92 10.74
N ARG A 303 -24.38 7.11 9.72
CA ARG A 303 -24.74 7.40 8.34
C ARG A 303 -25.50 6.24 7.72
N ARG A 304 -26.71 6.54 7.23
CA ARG A 304 -27.59 5.61 6.53
C ARG A 304 -27.73 5.97 5.08
N PHE A 305 -27.80 4.94 4.23
CA PHE A 305 -28.17 5.05 2.81
C PHE A 305 -29.37 4.11 2.58
N GLY A 306 -30.60 4.65 2.69
CA GLY A 306 -31.80 3.83 2.75
C GLY A 306 -31.77 2.89 3.97
N SER A 307 -31.88 1.60 3.75
CA SER A 307 -31.80 0.58 4.82
C SER A 307 -30.37 0.20 5.20
N PHE A 308 -29.35 0.59 4.42
CA PHE A 308 -27.95 0.27 4.68
C PHE A 308 -27.32 1.28 5.65
N VAL A 309 -26.71 0.76 6.72
CA VAL A 309 -25.97 1.56 7.71
C VAL A 309 -24.48 1.48 7.37
N ALA A 310 -23.92 2.58 6.87
CA ALA A 310 -22.51 2.65 6.47
C ALA A 310 -21.57 3.04 7.63
N VAL A 311 -22.07 3.80 8.60
CA VAL A 311 -21.39 4.15 9.85
C VAL A 311 -22.41 3.99 10.97
N ASP A 312 -22.04 3.29 12.03
CA ASP A 312 -22.93 3.02 13.17
C ASP A 312 -22.28 3.45 14.48
N LYS A 313 -22.84 4.49 15.09
CA LYS A 313 -22.49 5.04 16.42
C LYS A 313 -20.98 5.24 16.65
N THR A 314 -20.25 5.65 15.62
CA THR A 314 -18.81 5.94 15.73
C THR A 314 -18.58 7.21 16.53
N GLY A 315 -17.58 7.20 17.43
CA GLY A 315 -17.20 8.36 18.22
C GLY A 315 -15.70 8.40 18.45
N PHE A 316 -15.11 9.61 18.39
CA PHE A 316 -13.70 9.87 18.67
C PHE A 316 -13.46 11.37 18.83
N ASP A 317 -12.37 11.70 19.48
CA ASP A 317 -11.86 13.06 19.65
C ASP A 317 -10.48 13.15 19.02
N VAL A 318 -10.15 14.30 18.42
CA VAL A 318 -8.80 14.58 17.88
C VAL A 318 -8.32 15.90 18.46
N ALA A 319 -7.18 15.87 19.13
CA ALA A 319 -6.55 17.02 19.74
C ALA A 319 -5.81 17.89 18.70
N ARG A 320 -5.50 19.13 19.08
CA ARG A 320 -4.68 20.03 18.24
C ARG A 320 -3.27 19.47 18.11
N GLY A 321 -2.75 19.44 16.88
CA GLY A 321 -1.40 18.92 16.56
C GLY A 321 -1.29 17.40 16.59
N GLU A 322 -2.41 16.68 16.79
CA GLU A 322 -2.44 15.23 16.76
C GLU A 322 -2.51 14.69 15.32
N ILE A 323 -1.75 13.62 15.04
CA ILE A 323 -1.93 12.81 13.84
C ILE A 323 -2.82 11.64 14.22
N PHE A 324 -4.09 11.70 13.83
CA PHE A 324 -5.10 10.68 14.15
C PHE A 324 -5.30 9.70 13.01
N GLY A 325 -5.19 8.39 13.29
CA GLY A 325 -5.38 7.31 12.33
C GLY A 325 -6.73 6.61 12.47
N LEU A 326 -7.57 6.65 11.44
CA LEU A 326 -8.81 5.86 11.36
C LEU A 326 -8.55 4.56 10.60
N LEU A 327 -8.39 3.45 11.32
CA LEU A 327 -8.04 2.13 10.80
C LEU A 327 -9.27 1.22 10.67
N GLY A 328 -9.24 0.31 9.70
CA GLY A 328 -10.28 -0.70 9.50
C GLY A 328 -10.24 -1.32 8.10
N PRO A 329 -10.89 -2.46 7.87
CA PRO A 329 -10.96 -3.13 6.56
C PRO A 329 -11.70 -2.29 5.52
N ASN A 330 -11.62 -2.69 4.27
CA ASN A 330 -12.39 -2.06 3.20
C ASN A 330 -13.90 -2.26 3.47
N GLY A 331 -14.68 -1.20 3.31
CA GLY A 331 -16.12 -1.21 3.63
C GLY A 331 -16.46 -0.88 5.08
N ALA A 332 -15.49 -0.68 5.98
CA ALA A 332 -15.72 -0.34 7.40
C ALA A 332 -16.26 1.09 7.65
N GLY A 333 -16.58 1.86 6.61
CA GLY A 333 -17.14 3.21 6.78
C GLY A 333 -16.10 4.35 6.88
N LYS A 334 -14.79 4.07 6.82
CA LYS A 334 -13.72 5.10 6.94
C LYS A 334 -13.92 6.31 6.02
N THR A 335 -14.03 6.07 4.72
CA THR A 335 -14.25 7.13 3.73
C THR A 335 -15.57 7.87 3.94
N THR A 336 -16.61 7.16 4.39
CA THR A 336 -17.90 7.76 4.73
C THR A 336 -17.76 8.70 5.93
N THR A 337 -17.02 8.28 6.97
CA THR A 337 -16.72 9.10 8.14
C THR A 337 -15.92 10.35 7.74
N PHE A 338 -14.84 10.21 6.95
CA PHE A 338 -14.10 11.37 6.45
C PHE A 338 -14.96 12.34 5.63
N LYS A 339 -15.84 11.83 4.76
CA LYS A 339 -16.75 12.68 4.01
C LYS A 339 -17.77 13.42 4.89
N MET A 340 -18.18 12.83 6.03
CA MET A 340 -19.00 13.52 7.02
C MET A 340 -18.20 14.62 7.72
N LEU A 341 -16.94 14.36 8.15
CA LEU A 341 -16.04 15.36 8.73
C LEU A 341 -15.86 16.56 7.80
N CYS A 342 -15.67 16.32 6.51
CA CYS A 342 -15.53 17.37 5.51
C CYS A 342 -16.87 18.02 5.10
N GLY A 343 -18.00 17.66 5.73
CA GLY A 343 -19.31 18.16 5.35
C GLY A 343 -19.76 17.78 3.91
N LEU A 344 -19.08 16.82 3.27
CA LEU A 344 -19.43 16.31 1.94
C LEU A 344 -20.59 15.31 1.98
N LEU A 345 -20.84 14.72 3.16
CA LEU A 345 -21.99 13.85 3.44
C LEU A 345 -22.68 14.33 4.71
N GLU A 346 -24.01 14.20 4.72
CA GLU A 346 -24.81 14.50 5.89
C GLU A 346 -24.63 13.44 6.98
N VAL A 347 -24.58 13.87 8.22
CA VAL A 347 -24.70 13.02 9.40
C VAL A 347 -26.16 12.66 9.59
N SER A 348 -26.48 11.36 9.64
CA SER A 348 -27.87 10.93 9.86
C SER A 348 -28.28 11.08 11.33
N GLU A 349 -27.37 10.72 12.26
CA GLU A 349 -27.56 10.82 13.71
C GLU A 349 -26.20 11.08 14.38
N GLY A 350 -26.21 11.66 15.57
CA GLY A 350 -25.02 11.95 16.36
C GLY A 350 -24.56 13.40 16.26
N GLU A 351 -23.44 13.71 16.88
CA GLU A 351 -22.85 15.06 16.97
C GLU A 351 -21.50 15.07 16.25
N LEU A 352 -21.24 16.15 15.50
CA LEU A 352 -19.99 16.32 14.78
C LEU A 352 -19.58 17.80 14.78
N CYS A 353 -18.51 18.09 15.52
CA CYS A 353 -17.86 19.39 15.55
C CYS A 353 -16.46 19.32 14.96
N VAL A 354 -16.10 20.33 14.17
CA VAL A 354 -14.76 20.52 13.61
C VAL A 354 -14.36 21.98 13.87
N ALA A 355 -13.23 22.18 14.53
CA ALA A 355 -12.73 23.49 14.94
C ALA A 355 -13.81 24.35 15.65
N GLY A 356 -14.61 23.73 16.52
CA GLY A 356 -15.71 24.37 17.23
C GLY A 356 -16.99 24.62 16.41
N ILE A 357 -17.01 24.24 15.14
CA ILE A 357 -18.14 24.40 14.22
C ILE A 357 -18.94 23.08 14.13
N ASP A 358 -20.24 23.13 14.42
CA ASP A 358 -21.13 22.00 14.17
C ASP A 358 -21.34 21.81 12.66
N VAL A 359 -20.73 20.77 12.11
CA VAL A 359 -20.75 20.46 10.67
C VAL A 359 -22.17 20.21 10.14
N ARG A 360 -23.12 19.82 10.99
CA ARG A 360 -24.53 19.60 10.59
C ARG A 360 -25.22 20.91 10.20
N HIS A 361 -24.82 22.02 10.80
CA HIS A 361 -25.47 23.32 10.63
C HIS A 361 -24.67 24.34 9.83
N ALA A 362 -23.34 24.24 9.84
CA ALA A 362 -22.44 25.21 9.20
C ALA A 362 -21.34 24.54 8.36
N ARG A 363 -21.74 23.71 7.38
CA ARG A 363 -20.83 22.92 6.54
C ARG A 363 -19.82 23.75 5.75
N GLU A 364 -20.26 24.88 5.19
CA GLU A 364 -19.37 25.74 4.38
C GLU A 364 -18.25 26.31 5.22
N LYS A 365 -18.58 26.84 6.40
CA LYS A 365 -17.58 27.37 7.33
C LYS A 365 -16.59 26.29 7.81
N ALA A 366 -17.06 25.07 8.08
CA ALA A 366 -16.18 23.96 8.46
C ALA A 366 -15.24 23.57 7.33
N ARG A 367 -15.68 23.64 6.06
CA ARG A 367 -14.84 23.33 4.89
C ARG A 367 -13.71 24.34 4.68
N GLU A 368 -13.92 25.62 5.01
CA GLU A 368 -12.88 26.64 4.90
C GLU A 368 -11.68 26.36 5.81
N LEU A 369 -11.87 25.58 6.87
CA LEU A 369 -10.85 25.20 7.84
C LEU A 369 -10.23 23.83 7.58
N LEU A 370 -10.63 23.13 6.51
CA LEU A 370 -10.24 21.75 6.24
C LEU A 370 -9.60 21.60 4.85
N GLY A 371 -8.41 21.02 4.80
CA GLY A 371 -7.87 20.42 3.60
C GLY A 371 -8.36 18.97 3.44
N TYR A 372 -8.80 18.57 2.26
CA TYR A 372 -9.22 17.20 1.98
C TYR A 372 -8.55 16.64 0.73
N MET A 373 -7.80 15.58 0.92
CA MET A 373 -7.23 14.80 -0.19
C MET A 373 -8.04 13.50 -0.36
N SER A 374 -8.67 13.34 -1.51
CA SER A 374 -9.49 12.16 -1.81
C SER A 374 -8.65 10.95 -2.21
N GLN A 375 -9.15 9.74 -1.95
CA GLN A 375 -8.50 8.48 -2.36
C GLN A 375 -8.31 8.36 -3.88
N LYS A 376 -9.27 8.88 -4.67
CA LYS A 376 -9.13 8.95 -6.11
C LYS A 376 -8.46 10.27 -6.51
N PHE A 377 -7.52 10.20 -7.45
CA PHE A 377 -6.89 11.38 -8.01
C PHE A 377 -7.95 12.35 -8.51
N SER A 378 -8.02 13.53 -7.91
CA SER A 378 -9.07 14.53 -8.16
C SER A 378 -8.55 15.77 -8.90
N LEU A 379 -7.24 15.83 -9.18
CA LEU A 379 -6.65 16.90 -9.97
C LEU A 379 -6.89 16.67 -11.46
N TYR A 380 -6.82 17.73 -12.23
CA TYR A 380 -7.00 17.67 -13.69
C TYR A 380 -5.74 17.10 -14.35
N PRO A 381 -5.78 15.88 -14.95
CA PRO A 381 -4.59 15.22 -15.49
C PRO A 381 -3.92 15.97 -16.65
N GLY A 382 -4.60 16.93 -17.26
CA GLY A 382 -4.09 17.73 -18.37
C GLY A 382 -3.46 19.07 -17.96
N LEU A 383 -3.44 19.37 -16.66
CA LEU A 383 -2.79 20.58 -16.14
C LEU A 383 -1.44 20.23 -15.53
N SER A 384 -0.45 21.11 -15.70
CA SER A 384 0.81 21.05 -14.97
C SER A 384 0.62 21.42 -13.50
N VAL A 385 1.60 21.08 -12.68
CA VAL A 385 1.68 21.46 -11.25
C VAL A 385 1.83 22.97 -11.11
#